data_707b693191de289fd282c0b668f2abcc
#
_entry.id   707b693191de289fd282c0b668f2abcc
#
_cell.length_a   1.000
_cell.length_b   1.000
_cell.length_c   1.000
_cell.angle_alpha   90.00
_cell.angle_beta   90.00
_cell.angle_gamma   90.00
#
_symmetry.space_group_name_H-M   'P 1'
#
loop_
_entity.id
_entity.type
_entity.pdbx_description
1 polymer ?
#
loop_
_entity_poly.entity_id
_entity_poly.type
_entity_poly.pdbx_seq_one_letter_code
_entity_poly.pdbx_strand_id
1 'polypeptide(L)'
;MRLLEFKEVRHIPEMIFPWFDAADALEDGVLYVVDGDQHDQMILYNCPCGCGSVVNIPYFRADQQKELTPSWAYREKNGKVTLSPSVYSSGFICRSHYFIRDNKIVWC
;
A
#
# COMPACT_ATOMS: atom_id res chain seq x y z
N MET A 1 12.66 -10.76 -7.93
CA MET A 1 11.46 -11.38 -8.54
C MET A 1 10.26 -10.49 -8.28
N ARG A 2 9.44 -10.24 -9.29
CA ARG A 2 8.23 -9.43 -9.15
C ARG A 2 7.13 -10.18 -8.43
N LEU A 3 6.48 -9.51 -7.50
CA LEU A 3 5.27 -10.03 -6.88
C LEU A 3 4.11 -9.87 -7.85
N LEU A 4 3.27 -10.89 -7.98
CA LEU A 4 2.08 -10.84 -8.84
C LEU A 4 0.79 -10.67 -8.03
N GLU A 5 0.82 -11.00 -6.75
CA GLU A 5 -0.36 -10.91 -5.89
C GLU A 5 0.07 -10.85 -4.42
N PHE A 6 -0.60 -10.00 -3.64
CA PHE A 6 -0.43 -10.00 -2.18
C PHE A 6 -1.14 -11.23 -1.61
N LYS A 7 -0.43 -11.96 -0.76
CA LYS A 7 -0.96 -13.18 -0.13
C LYS A 7 -1.87 -12.88 1.06
N GLU A 8 -1.77 -11.65 1.61
CA GLU A 8 -2.48 -11.29 2.83
C GLU A 8 -2.67 -9.78 2.90
N VAL A 9 -3.80 -9.34 3.47
CA VAL A 9 -4.03 -7.96 3.86
C VAL A 9 -4.07 -7.94 5.38
N ARG A 10 -3.22 -7.13 6.01
CA ARG A 10 -3.11 -7.06 7.46
C ARG A 10 -3.47 -5.66 7.93
N HIS A 11 -4.51 -5.57 8.77
CA HIS A 11 -4.96 -4.30 9.31
C HIS A 11 -4.23 -3.95 10.58
N ILE A 12 -3.78 -2.69 10.68
CA ILE A 12 -3.10 -2.15 11.85
C ILE A 12 -3.94 -0.97 12.34
N PRO A 13 -4.37 -0.96 13.63
CA PRO A 13 -5.30 0.07 14.12
C PRO A 13 -4.71 1.48 14.09
N GLU A 14 -3.41 1.62 14.31
CA GLU A 14 -2.75 2.91 14.25
C GLU A 14 -1.26 2.73 14.01
N MET A 15 -0.61 3.80 13.53
CA MET A 15 0.84 3.79 13.31
C MET A 15 1.54 4.03 14.64
N ILE A 16 2.35 3.07 15.09
CA ILE A 16 3.10 3.14 16.33
C ILE A 16 4.59 3.21 16.00
N PHE A 17 5.25 4.28 16.44
CA PHE A 17 6.70 4.36 16.34
C PHE A 17 7.34 3.39 17.33
N PRO A 18 8.47 2.78 17.01
CA PRO A 18 9.29 2.98 15.80
C PRO A 18 9.15 1.89 14.74
N TRP A 19 8.02 1.22 14.68
CA TRP A 19 7.94 0.00 13.89
C TRP A 19 8.23 0.21 12.41
N PHE A 20 7.91 1.37 11.87
CA PHE A 20 8.16 1.57 10.44
C PHE A 20 9.60 2.00 10.12
N ASP A 21 10.42 2.23 11.13
CA ASP A 21 11.84 2.51 10.92
C ASP A 21 12.57 1.29 10.38
N ALA A 22 11.99 0.14 10.53
CA ALA A 22 12.61 -1.08 10.07
C ALA A 22 11.88 -1.57 8.83
N ALA A 23 12.43 -1.31 7.64
CA ALA A 23 11.97 -1.97 6.44
C ALA A 23 11.88 -3.48 6.66
N ASP A 24 12.72 -4.00 7.55
CA ASP A 24 12.74 -5.41 7.93
C ASP A 24 11.50 -5.86 8.68
N ALA A 25 10.69 -4.92 9.20
CA ALA A 25 9.48 -5.26 9.94
C ALA A 25 8.32 -5.66 9.02
N LEU A 26 8.39 -5.33 7.74
CA LEU A 26 7.34 -5.66 6.80
C LEU A 26 7.63 -6.99 6.12
N GLU A 27 6.60 -7.84 6.11
CA GLU A 27 6.70 -9.14 5.48
C GLU A 27 6.41 -9.02 3.98
N ASP A 28 7.22 -9.66 3.14
CA ASP A 28 7.00 -9.67 1.69
C ASP A 28 5.66 -10.30 1.35
N GLY A 29 4.97 -9.72 0.40
CA GLY A 29 3.68 -10.25 -0.05
C GLY A 29 2.50 -9.88 0.84
N VAL A 30 2.73 -9.07 1.89
CA VAL A 30 1.66 -8.61 2.79
C VAL A 30 1.42 -7.12 2.55
N LEU A 31 0.15 -6.77 2.39
CA LEU A 31 -0.28 -5.38 2.27
C LEU A 31 -0.80 -4.93 3.62
N TYR A 32 -0.16 -3.93 4.22
CA TYR A 32 -0.52 -3.42 5.54
C TYR A 32 -1.42 -2.20 5.38
N VAL A 33 -2.59 -2.25 6.03
CA VAL A 33 -3.56 -1.15 6.02
C VAL A 33 -3.60 -0.55 7.40
N VAL A 34 -3.16 0.70 7.52
CA VAL A 34 -3.20 1.43 8.80
C VAL A 34 -4.54 2.13 8.89
N ASP A 35 -5.36 1.73 9.87
CA ASP A 35 -6.75 2.15 10.03
C ASP A 35 -6.94 3.30 11.02
N GLY A 36 -5.99 4.21 11.11
CA GLY A 36 -6.09 5.37 12.00
C GLY A 36 -7.12 6.40 11.54
N ASP A 37 -7.04 7.61 12.11
CA ASP A 37 -7.84 8.74 11.64
C ASP A 37 -7.51 9.01 10.17
N GLN A 38 -8.41 9.72 9.46
CA GLN A 38 -8.22 9.95 8.03
C GLN A 38 -6.85 10.53 7.68
N HIS A 39 -6.29 11.37 8.55
CA HIS A 39 -4.96 11.94 8.34
C HIS A 39 -3.83 10.91 8.47
N ASP A 40 -4.11 9.81 9.17
CA ASP A 40 -3.11 8.77 9.45
C ASP A 40 -3.35 7.49 8.65
N GLN A 41 -4.31 7.50 7.73
CA GLN A 41 -4.60 6.32 6.92
C GLN A 41 -3.53 6.12 5.87
N MET A 42 -2.87 4.97 5.94
CA MET A 42 -1.75 4.65 5.05
C MET A 42 -1.76 3.20 4.63
N ILE A 43 -1.25 2.97 3.43
CA ILE A 43 -0.99 1.62 2.92
C ILE A 43 0.53 1.45 2.88
N LEU A 44 1.01 0.36 3.48
CA LEU A 44 2.44 0.06 3.54
C LEU A 44 2.69 -1.34 2.98
N TYR A 45 3.73 -1.49 2.19
CA TYR A 45 4.16 -2.80 1.71
C TYR A 45 5.56 -2.70 1.13
N ASN A 46 6.24 -3.84 1.07
CA ASN A 46 7.52 -3.91 0.38
C ASN A 46 7.28 -3.82 -1.13
N CYS A 47 8.10 -3.05 -1.82
CA CYS A 47 7.92 -2.84 -3.27
C CYS A 47 7.82 -4.17 -3.99
N PRO A 48 6.77 -4.38 -4.80
CA PRO A 48 6.54 -5.68 -5.44
C PRO A 48 7.60 -6.06 -6.47
N CYS A 49 8.47 -5.15 -6.87
CA CYS A 49 9.57 -5.50 -7.77
C CYS A 49 10.71 -6.24 -7.05
N GLY A 50 10.71 -6.24 -5.71
CA GLY A 50 11.75 -6.90 -4.94
C GLY A 50 12.99 -6.04 -4.66
N CYS A 51 12.92 -4.72 -4.92
CA CYS A 51 14.08 -3.84 -4.74
C CYS A 51 14.42 -3.53 -3.27
N GLY A 52 13.56 -3.93 -2.32
CA GLY A 52 13.78 -3.68 -0.90
C GLY A 52 13.25 -2.35 -0.39
N SER A 53 12.72 -1.51 -1.26
CA SER A 53 12.12 -0.24 -0.84
C SER A 53 10.74 -0.48 -0.24
N VAL A 54 10.36 0.38 0.71
CA VAL A 54 9.03 0.34 1.33
C VAL A 54 8.15 1.38 0.66
N VAL A 55 6.97 0.95 0.21
CA VAL A 55 5.95 1.85 -0.34
C VAL A 55 5.06 2.31 0.80
N ASN A 56 4.82 3.61 0.87
CA ASN A 56 3.97 4.23 1.88
C ASN A 56 3.09 5.25 1.18
N ILE A 57 1.79 4.94 1.06
CA ILE A 57 0.87 5.81 0.35
C ILE A 57 -0.37 6.10 1.19
N PRO A 58 -0.84 7.35 1.22
CA PRO A 58 -2.08 7.68 1.89
C PRO A 58 -3.29 7.20 1.08
N TYR A 59 -4.37 6.83 1.77
CA TYR A 59 -5.59 6.40 1.11
C TYR A 59 -6.82 7.05 1.75
N PHE A 60 -7.94 7.00 1.03
CA PHE A 60 -9.24 7.42 1.55
C PHE A 60 -10.30 6.40 1.14
N ARG A 61 -11.30 6.22 2.01
CA ARG A 61 -12.42 5.32 1.74
C ARG A 61 -13.51 6.02 0.94
N ALA A 62 -14.42 5.25 0.35
CA ALA A 62 -15.47 5.76 -0.50
C ALA A 62 -16.38 6.79 0.19
N ASP A 63 -16.56 6.66 1.51
CA ASP A 63 -17.38 7.57 2.31
C ASP A 63 -16.60 8.76 2.88
N GLN A 64 -15.34 8.91 2.50
CA GLN A 64 -14.46 9.98 2.99
C GLN A 64 -14.12 10.93 1.87
N GLN A 65 -13.87 12.18 2.25
CA GLN A 65 -13.37 13.17 1.30
C GLN A 65 -11.86 13.02 1.16
N LYS A 66 -11.39 13.24 -0.07
CA LYS A 66 -9.96 13.24 -0.34
C LYS A 66 -9.35 14.52 0.23
N GLU A 67 -8.56 14.38 1.30
CA GLU A 67 -7.90 15.53 1.94
C GLU A 67 -6.46 15.71 1.52
N LEU A 68 -5.77 14.61 1.23
CA LEU A 68 -4.35 14.61 0.87
C LEU A 68 -4.17 14.49 -0.63
N THR A 69 -3.12 15.12 -1.14
CA THR A 69 -2.74 15.00 -2.54
C THR A 69 -1.25 14.76 -2.63
N PRO A 70 -0.79 13.66 -3.21
CA PRO A 70 -1.61 12.56 -3.75
C PRO A 70 -2.19 11.65 -2.68
N SER A 71 -3.32 11.00 -2.98
CA SER A 71 -3.86 9.93 -2.17
C SER A 71 -4.64 8.97 -3.06
N TRP A 72 -4.84 7.74 -2.58
CA TRP A 72 -5.44 6.68 -3.38
C TRP A 72 -6.81 6.31 -2.84
N ALA A 73 -7.76 6.11 -3.76
CA ALA A 73 -9.07 5.58 -3.40
C ALA A 73 -8.92 4.12 -3.04
N TYR A 74 -9.46 3.74 -1.88
CA TYR A 74 -9.31 2.42 -1.29
C TYR A 74 -10.65 1.69 -1.30
N ARG A 75 -10.62 0.43 -1.71
CA ARG A 75 -11.77 -0.45 -1.60
C ARG A 75 -11.29 -1.84 -1.22
N GLU A 76 -11.97 -2.44 -0.25
CA GLU A 76 -11.67 -3.80 0.17
C GLU A 76 -12.94 -4.64 0.05
N LYS A 77 -12.82 -5.82 -0.54
CA LYS A 77 -13.92 -6.76 -0.69
C LYS A 77 -13.38 -8.17 -0.51
N ASN A 78 -13.99 -8.92 0.41
CA ASN A 78 -13.59 -10.31 0.70
C ASN A 78 -12.10 -10.44 1.04
N GLY A 79 -11.58 -9.47 1.80
CA GLY A 79 -10.17 -9.47 2.20
C GLY A 79 -9.20 -9.09 1.11
N LYS A 80 -9.69 -8.57 -0.02
CA LYS A 80 -8.85 -8.16 -1.14
C LYS A 80 -8.98 -6.67 -1.39
N VAL A 81 -7.85 -6.01 -1.63
CA VAL A 81 -7.75 -4.56 -1.75
C VAL A 81 -7.60 -4.15 -3.21
N THR A 82 -8.33 -3.10 -3.57
CA THR A 82 -8.18 -2.42 -4.86
C THR A 82 -7.87 -0.95 -4.59
N LEU A 83 -6.84 -0.44 -5.22
CA LEU A 83 -6.43 0.97 -5.13
C LEU A 83 -6.56 1.65 -6.48
N SER A 84 -6.97 2.91 -6.48
CA SER A 84 -7.08 3.72 -7.67
C SER A 84 -6.52 5.11 -7.38
N PRO A 85 -5.72 5.69 -8.24
CA PRO A 85 -5.21 5.19 -9.53
C PRO A 85 -4.07 4.19 -9.38
N SER A 86 -3.27 4.02 -10.43
CA SER A 86 -2.08 3.18 -10.37
C SER A 86 -1.04 3.75 -9.42
N VAL A 87 -0.15 2.89 -8.94
CA VAL A 87 0.98 3.29 -8.09
C VAL A 87 2.21 3.41 -8.96
N TYR A 88 2.82 4.59 -8.98
CA TYR A 88 4.06 4.83 -9.69
C TYR A 88 5.15 5.25 -8.71
N SER A 89 6.14 4.40 -8.52
CA SER A 89 7.23 4.62 -7.57
C SER A 89 8.36 5.42 -8.24
N SER A 90 8.05 6.64 -8.68
CA SER A 90 8.99 7.46 -9.44
C SER A 90 10.22 7.88 -8.63
N GLY A 91 10.09 7.93 -7.29
CA GLY A 91 11.22 8.25 -6.41
C GLY A 91 12.13 7.09 -6.11
N PHE A 92 11.76 5.88 -6.53
CA PHE A 92 12.57 4.68 -6.32
C PHE A 92 13.46 4.43 -7.53
N ILE A 93 14.60 3.79 -7.29
CA ILE A 93 15.51 3.40 -8.38
C ILE A 93 14.79 2.48 -9.37
N CYS A 94 13.91 1.60 -8.87
CA CYS A 94 13.18 0.63 -9.70
C CYS A 94 12.11 1.26 -10.57
N ARG A 95 11.59 2.43 -10.21
CA ARG A 95 10.53 3.14 -10.93
C ARG A 95 9.35 2.25 -11.31
N SER A 96 8.95 1.37 -10.42
CA SER A 96 7.85 0.44 -10.67
C SER A 96 6.53 1.18 -10.86
N HIS A 97 5.73 0.73 -11.83
CA HIS A 97 4.41 1.29 -12.13
C HIS A 97 3.43 0.14 -12.32
N TYR A 98 2.35 0.16 -11.53
CA TYR A 98 1.41 -0.96 -11.51
C TYR A 98 0.07 -0.53 -10.92
N PHE A 99 -0.96 -1.33 -11.19
CA PHE A 99 -2.25 -1.23 -10.49
C PHE A 99 -2.32 -2.29 -9.40
N ILE A 100 -3.07 -2.01 -8.34
CA ILE A 100 -3.44 -3.02 -7.35
C ILE A 100 -4.94 -3.25 -7.47
N ARG A 101 -5.33 -4.45 -7.91
CA ARG A 101 -6.73 -4.84 -8.12
C ARG A 101 -6.97 -6.19 -7.49
N ASP A 102 -7.86 -6.25 -6.48
CA ASP A 102 -8.16 -7.48 -5.74
C ASP A 102 -6.88 -8.19 -5.31
N ASN A 103 -5.97 -7.45 -4.66
CA ASN A 103 -4.64 -7.90 -4.20
C ASN A 103 -3.66 -8.24 -5.32
N LYS A 104 -4.08 -8.22 -6.57
CA LYS A 104 -3.20 -8.55 -7.70
C LYS A 104 -2.42 -7.33 -8.15
N ILE A 105 -1.15 -7.56 -8.48
CA ILE A 105 -0.29 -6.52 -9.05
C ILE A 105 -0.39 -6.61 -10.56
N VAL A 106 -0.97 -5.58 -11.18
CA VAL A 106 -1.10 -5.50 -12.63
C VAL A 106 -0.05 -4.53 -13.13
N TRP A 107 1.05 -5.06 -13.60
CA TRP A 107 2.18 -4.25 -14.05
C TRP A 107 1.86 -3.49 -15.33
N CYS A 108 2.30 -2.23 -15.37
CA CYS A 108 2.18 -1.41 -16.57
C CYS A 108 3.32 -1.63 -17.55
#